data_fcb4b81724b174298e22e10c92831370
#
_entry.id   fcb4b81724b174298e22e10c92831370
#
_cell.length_a   1.000
_cell.length_b   1.000
_cell.length_c   1.000
_cell.angle_alpha   90.00
_cell.angle_beta   90.00
_cell.angle_gamma   90.00
#
_symmetry.space_group_name_H-M   'P 1'
#
loop_
_entity.id
_entity.type
_entity.pdbx_description
1 polymer ?
#
loop_
_entity_poly.entity_id
_entity_poly.type
_entity_poly.pdbx_seq_one_letter_code
_entity_poly.pdbx_strand_id
1 'polypeptide(L)'
;GDKVLVLMNCDKTTVLKVQEEGFKIIAFNKDDEGNLTHESKMPPHVERFLHIYEYLRKADPYDWVVTTDVKDVIFQSDPCKALSEMKSDADLYFSSESILYKDEPWGDQNLLDTYGPYVHDIFKENEIYNVGVLGGTGEAMKSLMINIFSSCMGKPIQICDQSTFNFMISQPPYKKTSHYFKSEDGWACQLGTTVDPAKIDEFKPKLLEASPMMEGGIVKTSKGKPFTIVHQYDRVPAWRHLIQMKYTK
;
A
#
# COMPACT_ATOMS: atom_id res chain seq x y z
N GLY A 1 -13.83 6.45 -12.43
CA GLY A 1 -13.61 6.95 -11.08
C GLY A 1 -12.58 8.07 -11.07
N ASP A 2 -12.50 8.79 -9.96
CA ASP A 2 -11.51 9.86 -9.78
C ASP A 2 -10.11 9.26 -9.60
N LYS A 3 -9.12 9.90 -10.22
CA LYS A 3 -7.71 9.65 -9.99
C LYS A 3 -7.16 10.80 -9.17
N VAL A 4 -6.63 10.52 -7.98
CA VAL A 4 -6.17 11.54 -7.05
C VAL A 4 -4.74 11.27 -6.63
N LEU A 5 -3.90 12.29 -6.63
CA LEU A 5 -2.51 12.18 -6.16
C LEU A 5 -2.25 13.15 -5.01
N VAL A 6 -1.61 12.65 -3.97
CA VAL A 6 -1.02 13.48 -2.92
C VAL A 6 0.41 13.82 -3.33
N LEU A 7 0.67 15.08 -3.62
CA LEU A 7 1.98 15.56 -4.05
C LEU A 7 2.62 16.44 -2.99
N MET A 8 3.87 16.15 -2.67
CA MET A 8 4.71 16.91 -1.75
C MET A 8 6.04 17.20 -2.40
N ASN A 9 6.57 18.40 -2.22
CA ASN A 9 7.87 18.84 -2.77
C ASN A 9 8.03 18.55 -4.28
N CYS A 10 7.06 18.99 -5.07
CA CYS A 10 7.06 18.80 -6.52
C CYS A 10 7.19 20.14 -7.25
N ASP A 11 8.02 20.16 -8.31
CA ASP A 11 8.11 21.31 -9.20
C ASP A 11 6.82 21.51 -10.02
N LYS A 12 6.60 22.75 -10.44
CA LYS A 12 5.41 23.15 -11.20
C LYS A 12 5.21 22.32 -12.47
N THR A 13 6.29 21.93 -13.14
CA THR A 13 6.22 21.18 -14.40
C THR A 13 5.64 19.79 -14.14
N THR A 14 6.06 19.14 -13.09
CA THR A 14 5.51 17.84 -12.64
C THR A 14 4.04 17.97 -12.29
N VAL A 15 3.66 19.02 -11.56
CA VAL A 15 2.26 19.29 -11.20
C VAL A 15 1.37 19.41 -12.46
N LEU A 16 1.81 20.20 -13.44
CA LEU A 16 1.06 20.42 -14.68
C LEU A 16 0.90 19.11 -15.49
N LYS A 17 1.98 18.33 -15.65
CA LYS A 17 1.92 17.04 -16.33
C LYS A 17 0.92 16.07 -15.68
N VAL A 18 0.93 16.00 -14.37
CA VAL A 18 0.00 15.13 -13.63
C VAL A 18 -1.46 15.58 -13.82
N GLN A 19 -1.71 16.89 -13.86
CA GLN A 19 -3.04 17.43 -14.14
C GLN A 19 -3.50 17.16 -15.58
N GLU A 20 -2.60 17.29 -16.56
CA GLU A 20 -2.85 16.96 -17.97
C GLU A 20 -3.24 15.49 -18.16
N GLU A 21 -2.70 14.57 -17.35
CA GLU A 21 -3.08 13.15 -17.32
C GLU A 21 -4.44 12.90 -16.61
N GLY A 22 -5.11 13.94 -16.18
CA GLY A 22 -6.46 13.88 -15.59
C GLY A 22 -6.49 13.53 -14.11
N PHE A 23 -5.39 13.72 -13.38
CA PHE A 23 -5.36 13.54 -11.93
C PHE A 23 -5.82 14.81 -11.21
N LYS A 24 -6.63 14.62 -10.18
CA LYS A 24 -6.84 15.62 -9.13
C LYS A 24 -5.64 15.61 -8.19
N ILE A 25 -5.18 16.77 -7.77
CA ILE A 25 -4.01 16.89 -6.91
C ILE A 25 -4.44 17.35 -5.52
N ILE A 26 -3.99 16.63 -4.51
CA ILE A 26 -3.94 17.09 -3.14
C ILE A 26 -2.55 17.69 -2.92
N ALA A 27 -2.52 18.99 -2.65
CA ALA A 27 -1.28 19.73 -2.41
C ALA A 27 -1.45 20.64 -1.20
N PHE A 28 -0.36 20.91 -0.48
CA PHE A 28 -0.42 21.64 0.78
C PHE A 28 -0.07 23.10 0.61
N ASN A 29 1.16 23.39 0.27
CA ASN A 29 1.64 24.74 0.06
C ASN A 29 2.20 24.90 -1.34
N LYS A 30 2.09 26.11 -1.88
CA LYS A 30 2.75 26.52 -3.13
C LYS A 30 3.64 27.71 -2.80
N ASP A 31 4.85 27.72 -3.36
CA ASP A 31 5.68 28.90 -3.40
C ASP A 31 5.18 29.90 -4.47
N ASP A 32 5.81 31.07 -4.52
CA ASP A 32 5.45 32.12 -5.49
C ASP A 32 5.68 31.70 -6.94
N GLU A 33 6.51 30.71 -7.19
CA GLU A 33 6.80 30.15 -8.50
C GLU A 33 5.79 29.06 -8.92
N GLY A 34 5.01 28.56 -7.95
CA GLY A 34 3.97 27.55 -8.16
C GLY A 34 4.44 26.11 -7.98
N ASN A 35 5.65 25.91 -7.42
CA ASN A 35 6.09 24.60 -6.96
C ASN A 35 5.37 24.22 -5.67
N LEU A 36 5.15 22.91 -5.47
CA LEU A 36 4.58 22.41 -4.23
C LEU A 36 5.66 22.26 -3.17
N THR A 37 5.42 22.81 -2.00
CA THR A 37 6.32 22.74 -0.84
C THR A 37 5.69 21.90 0.26
N HIS A 38 6.53 21.31 1.09
CA HIS A 38 6.12 20.52 2.25
C HIS A 38 6.87 21.04 3.48
N GLU A 39 6.16 21.76 4.33
CA GLU A 39 6.73 22.41 5.53
C GLU A 39 6.51 21.59 6.82
N SER A 40 5.83 20.47 6.74
CA SER A 40 5.58 19.63 7.90
C SER A 40 6.86 18.94 8.38
N LYS A 41 6.93 18.73 9.69
CA LYS A 41 7.96 17.89 10.33
C LYS A 41 7.57 16.40 10.38
N MET A 42 6.36 16.08 9.93
CA MET A 42 5.88 14.70 9.89
C MET A 42 6.49 13.96 8.71
N PRO A 43 6.88 12.69 8.89
CA PRO A 43 7.34 11.88 7.77
C PRO A 43 6.22 11.71 6.72
N PRO A 44 6.51 11.85 5.43
CA PRO A 44 5.52 11.68 4.36
C PRO A 44 4.77 10.34 4.41
N HIS A 45 5.43 9.28 4.85
CA HIS A 45 4.85 7.94 5.03
C HIS A 45 3.65 7.94 5.99
N VAL A 46 3.69 8.78 7.03
CA VAL A 46 2.61 8.92 8.02
C VAL A 46 1.64 10.02 7.60
N GLU A 47 2.16 11.16 7.16
CA GLU A 47 1.33 12.33 6.86
C GLU A 47 0.36 12.12 5.69
N ARG A 48 0.72 11.28 4.71
CA ARG A 48 -0.16 10.94 3.58
C ARG A 48 -1.56 10.49 4.03
N PHE A 49 -1.69 9.79 5.14
CA PHE A 49 -2.98 9.32 5.63
C PHE A 49 -3.88 10.47 6.11
N LEU A 50 -3.32 11.49 6.76
CA LEU A 50 -4.07 12.69 7.12
C LEU A 50 -4.61 13.40 5.87
N HIS A 51 -3.79 13.49 4.83
CA HIS A 51 -4.17 14.18 3.60
C HIS A 51 -5.24 13.45 2.81
N ILE A 52 -5.14 12.13 2.75
CA ILE A 52 -6.19 11.30 2.15
C ILE A 52 -7.49 11.44 2.96
N TYR A 53 -7.43 11.39 4.30
CA TYR A 53 -8.57 11.61 5.16
C TYR A 53 -9.24 12.96 4.90
N GLU A 54 -8.47 14.06 4.87
CA GLU A 54 -9.00 15.41 4.64
C GLU A 54 -9.64 15.56 3.26
N TYR A 55 -9.11 14.89 2.25
CA TYR A 55 -9.72 14.83 0.94
C TYR A 55 -11.05 14.08 0.98
N LEU A 56 -11.06 12.87 1.51
CA LEU A 56 -12.28 12.04 1.60
C LEU A 56 -13.37 12.68 2.46
N ARG A 57 -13.00 13.47 3.48
CA ARG A 57 -13.94 14.20 4.32
C ARG A 57 -14.66 15.34 3.60
N LYS A 58 -14.01 15.95 2.61
CA LYS A 58 -14.51 17.12 1.86
C LYS A 58 -15.11 16.74 0.52
N ALA A 59 -14.75 15.61 -0.05
CA ALA A 59 -15.28 15.12 -1.30
C ALA A 59 -16.70 14.58 -1.13
N ASP A 60 -17.42 14.46 -2.25
CA ASP A 60 -18.66 13.69 -2.29
C ASP A 60 -18.38 12.23 -1.89
N PRO A 61 -19.34 11.54 -1.26
CA PRO A 61 -19.15 10.15 -0.88
C PRO A 61 -18.74 9.27 -2.07
N TYR A 62 -17.73 8.43 -1.85
CA TYR A 62 -17.34 7.39 -2.79
C TYR A 62 -17.87 6.03 -2.33
N ASP A 63 -18.34 5.22 -3.27
CA ASP A 63 -18.69 3.83 -2.98
C ASP A 63 -17.44 3.02 -2.63
N TRP A 64 -16.37 3.20 -3.44
CA TRP A 64 -15.10 2.48 -3.31
C TRP A 64 -13.91 3.43 -3.38
N VAL A 65 -12.95 3.19 -2.51
CA VAL A 65 -11.66 3.89 -2.49
C VAL A 65 -10.54 2.86 -2.46
N VAL A 66 -9.54 3.07 -3.33
CA VAL A 66 -8.29 2.32 -3.30
C VAL A 66 -7.16 3.31 -3.17
N THR A 67 -6.30 3.12 -2.18
CA THR A 67 -5.08 3.91 -1.99
C THR A 67 -3.86 3.06 -2.27
N THR A 68 -2.85 3.64 -2.94
CA THR A 68 -1.59 2.96 -3.25
C THR A 68 -0.42 3.90 -3.04
N ASP A 69 0.77 3.34 -2.85
CA ASP A 69 2.00 4.06 -3.15
C ASP A 69 2.00 4.45 -4.63
N VAL A 70 2.84 5.38 -5.05
CA VAL A 70 2.75 5.95 -6.41
C VAL A 70 3.88 5.47 -7.31
N LYS A 71 5.10 5.45 -6.76
CA LYS A 71 6.32 5.30 -7.55
C LYS A 71 6.54 3.88 -8.11
N ASP A 72 6.10 2.89 -7.38
CA ASP A 72 6.41 1.47 -7.59
C ASP A 72 5.15 0.60 -7.70
N VAL A 73 4.08 1.17 -8.22
CA VAL A 73 2.78 0.49 -8.40
C VAL A 73 2.35 0.55 -9.85
N ILE A 74 1.79 -0.55 -10.33
CA ILE A 74 1.07 -0.63 -11.60
C ILE A 74 -0.30 -1.29 -11.40
N PHE A 75 -1.25 -0.88 -12.21
CA PHE A 75 -2.60 -1.46 -12.28
C PHE A 75 -2.71 -2.32 -13.53
N GLN A 76 -2.98 -3.60 -13.36
CA GLN A 76 -3.23 -4.52 -14.48
C GLN A 76 -4.71 -4.59 -14.86
N SER A 77 -5.59 -4.17 -13.94
CA SER A 77 -7.03 -3.99 -14.17
C SER A 77 -7.59 -2.91 -13.23
N ASP A 78 -8.85 -2.52 -13.41
CA ASP A 78 -9.51 -1.52 -12.56
C ASP A 78 -9.73 -2.07 -11.13
N PRO A 79 -9.09 -1.48 -10.11
CA PRO A 79 -9.14 -2.00 -8.76
C PRO A 79 -10.48 -1.76 -8.07
N CYS A 80 -11.16 -0.65 -8.34
CA CYS A 80 -12.46 -0.35 -7.75
C CYS A 80 -13.53 -1.29 -8.31
N LYS A 81 -13.47 -1.57 -9.63
CA LYS A 81 -14.34 -2.55 -10.25
C LYS A 81 -14.11 -3.94 -9.65
N ALA A 82 -12.86 -4.35 -9.47
CA ALA A 82 -12.54 -5.65 -8.86
C ALA A 82 -13.13 -5.77 -7.45
N LEU A 83 -13.07 -4.71 -6.63
CA LEU A 83 -13.68 -4.71 -5.29
C LEU A 83 -15.22 -4.78 -5.37
N SER A 84 -15.84 -4.00 -6.26
CA SER A 84 -17.31 -3.96 -6.40
C SER A 84 -17.92 -5.28 -6.86
N GLU A 85 -17.15 -6.12 -7.55
CA GLU A 85 -17.56 -7.43 -8.04
C GLU A 85 -17.36 -8.55 -6.98
N MET A 86 -16.72 -8.22 -5.86
CA MET A 86 -16.50 -9.19 -4.79
C MET A 86 -17.79 -9.48 -4.01
N LYS A 87 -18.02 -10.77 -3.80
CA LYS A 87 -19.10 -11.24 -2.91
C LYS A 87 -18.57 -11.29 -1.48
N SER A 88 -18.39 -10.14 -0.85
CA SER A 88 -17.92 -10.04 0.52
C SER A 88 -18.68 -8.93 1.23
N ASP A 89 -19.03 -9.13 2.49
CA ASP A 89 -19.64 -8.12 3.36
C ASP A 89 -18.57 -7.27 4.09
N ALA A 90 -17.31 -7.39 3.70
CA ALA A 90 -16.23 -6.63 4.30
C ALA A 90 -16.22 -5.18 3.82
N ASP A 91 -15.94 -4.27 4.72
CA ASP A 91 -15.81 -2.84 4.45
C ASP A 91 -14.39 -2.46 3.98
N LEU A 92 -13.39 -3.25 4.37
CA LEU A 92 -11.97 -3.01 4.12
C LEU A 92 -11.29 -4.25 3.54
N TYR A 93 -10.27 -4.02 2.71
CA TYR A 93 -9.55 -5.06 1.97
C TYR A 93 -8.05 -4.82 2.05
N PHE A 94 -7.31 -5.81 2.54
CA PHE A 94 -5.87 -5.75 2.77
C PHE A 94 -5.16 -6.90 2.08
N SER A 95 -3.93 -6.67 1.60
CA SER A 95 -3.16 -7.67 0.86
C SER A 95 -1.97 -8.14 1.67
N SER A 96 -1.83 -9.45 1.77
CA SER A 96 -0.70 -10.10 2.42
C SER A 96 0.61 -9.93 1.63
N GLU A 97 1.71 -9.84 2.37
CA GLU A 97 3.06 -10.03 1.85
C GLU A 97 3.48 -11.51 1.82
N SER A 98 2.59 -12.41 2.23
CA SER A 98 2.80 -13.87 2.31
C SER A 98 3.98 -14.30 3.19
N ILE A 99 4.26 -13.53 4.23
CA ILE A 99 5.35 -13.81 5.18
C ILE A 99 4.97 -13.32 6.58
N LEU A 100 5.54 -13.96 7.62
CA LEU A 100 5.38 -13.53 9.00
C LEU A 100 6.41 -12.44 9.36
N TYR A 101 6.08 -11.60 10.36
CA TYR A 101 7.02 -10.57 10.84
C TYR A 101 8.38 -11.13 11.20
N LYS A 102 8.46 -12.21 12.00
CA LYS A 102 9.72 -12.85 12.42
C LYS A 102 10.62 -13.33 11.27
N ASP A 103 10.05 -13.53 10.12
CA ASP A 103 10.71 -14.12 8.94
C ASP A 103 11.10 -13.03 7.90
N GLU A 104 10.59 -11.79 8.04
CA GLU A 104 10.91 -10.64 7.21
C GLU A 104 11.79 -9.64 7.99
N PRO A 105 13.10 -9.57 7.71
CA PRO A 105 14.06 -8.86 8.58
C PRO A 105 13.76 -7.38 8.80
N TRP A 106 13.26 -6.67 7.77
CA TRP A 106 12.93 -5.26 7.91
C TRP A 106 11.66 -5.06 8.76
N GLY A 107 10.63 -5.85 8.52
CA GLY A 107 9.36 -5.80 9.25
C GLY A 107 9.54 -6.20 10.72
N ASP A 108 10.33 -7.24 10.97
CA ASP A 108 10.66 -7.70 12.33
C ASP A 108 11.34 -6.59 13.15
N GLN A 109 12.38 -5.97 12.57
CA GLN A 109 13.06 -4.85 13.20
C GLN A 109 12.16 -3.62 13.35
N ASN A 110 11.37 -3.29 12.32
CA ASN A 110 10.44 -2.16 12.36
C ASN A 110 9.36 -2.35 13.46
N LEU A 111 8.86 -3.56 13.63
CA LEU A 111 7.91 -3.90 14.69
C LEU A 111 8.54 -3.70 16.08
N LEU A 112 9.78 -4.21 16.26
CA LEU A 112 10.54 -4.07 17.50
C LEU A 112 10.80 -2.59 17.83
N ASP A 113 11.24 -1.80 16.86
CA ASP A 113 11.57 -0.38 17.05
C ASP A 113 10.30 0.48 17.28
N THR A 114 9.16 0.08 16.71
CA THR A 114 7.89 0.80 16.87
C THR A 114 7.25 0.57 18.24
N TYR A 115 7.31 -0.66 18.75
CA TYR A 115 6.51 -1.08 19.92
C TYR A 115 7.32 -1.64 21.08
N GLY A 116 8.60 -1.88 20.90
CA GLY A 116 9.47 -2.50 21.90
C GLY A 116 9.30 -4.02 22.01
N PRO A 117 10.15 -4.68 22.83
CA PRO A 117 10.29 -6.13 22.85
C PRO A 117 9.04 -6.87 23.29
N TYR A 118 8.25 -6.31 24.20
CA TYR A 118 7.07 -7.00 24.72
C TYR A 118 5.99 -7.21 23.64
N VAL A 119 5.67 -6.14 22.89
CA VAL A 119 4.68 -6.23 21.80
C VAL A 119 5.26 -7.03 20.62
N HIS A 120 6.54 -6.84 20.32
CA HIS A 120 7.24 -7.63 19.32
C HIS A 120 7.11 -9.14 19.59
N ASP A 121 7.39 -9.61 20.81
CA ASP A 121 7.30 -11.03 21.14
C ASP A 121 5.90 -11.63 20.98
N ILE A 122 4.86 -10.83 21.23
CA ILE A 122 3.47 -11.26 21.06
C ILE A 122 3.06 -11.25 19.59
N PHE A 123 3.58 -10.30 18.80
CA PHE A 123 3.05 -9.98 17.47
C PHE A 123 3.84 -10.57 16.31
N LYS A 124 5.11 -10.91 16.49
CA LYS A 124 6.03 -11.39 15.44
C LYS A 124 5.58 -12.64 14.68
N GLU A 125 4.67 -13.41 15.25
CA GLU A 125 4.05 -14.59 14.61
C GLU A 125 2.89 -14.24 13.68
N ASN A 126 2.54 -12.95 13.53
CA ASN A 126 1.47 -12.53 12.61
C ASN A 126 2.01 -12.30 11.21
N GLU A 127 1.12 -12.55 10.24
CA GLU A 127 1.33 -12.27 8.82
C GLU A 127 1.39 -10.76 8.56
N ILE A 128 2.25 -10.35 7.65
CA ILE A 128 2.39 -8.94 7.24
C ILE A 128 1.37 -8.62 6.14
N TYR A 129 0.57 -7.57 6.36
CA TYR A 129 -0.28 -6.94 5.35
C TYR A 129 0.30 -5.60 4.96
N ASN A 130 0.44 -5.34 3.66
CA ASN A 130 1.14 -4.17 3.17
C ASN A 130 0.27 -2.91 3.22
N VAL A 131 0.75 -1.86 3.90
CA VAL A 131 0.05 -0.58 4.04
C VAL A 131 0.11 0.30 2.78
N GLY A 132 0.96 -0.06 1.82
CA GLY A 132 1.09 0.64 0.54
C GLY A 132 -0.04 0.35 -0.45
N VAL A 133 -0.92 -0.65 -0.19
CA VAL A 133 -2.12 -0.94 -1.01
C VAL A 133 -3.29 -1.26 -0.10
N LEU A 134 -4.25 -0.36 -0.03
CA LEU A 134 -5.44 -0.49 0.80
C LEU A 134 -6.70 -0.27 -0.04
N GLY A 135 -7.76 -1.00 0.25
CA GLY A 135 -9.05 -0.83 -0.42
C GLY A 135 -10.22 -0.90 0.56
N GLY A 136 -11.36 -0.32 0.17
CA GLY A 136 -12.57 -0.40 1.00
C GLY A 136 -13.69 0.52 0.54
N THR A 137 -14.78 0.53 1.29
CA THR A 137 -15.84 1.54 1.14
C THR A 137 -15.34 2.92 1.53
N GLY A 138 -15.90 3.98 0.95
CA GLY A 138 -15.45 5.34 1.21
C GLY A 138 -15.45 5.73 2.67
N GLU A 139 -16.47 5.34 3.43
CA GLU A 139 -16.58 5.63 4.87
C GLU A 139 -15.58 4.85 5.72
N ALA A 140 -15.38 3.55 5.41
CA ALA A 140 -14.42 2.73 6.12
C ALA A 140 -12.98 3.20 5.85
N MET A 141 -12.65 3.52 4.59
CA MET A 141 -11.34 4.07 4.22
C MET A 141 -11.07 5.42 4.87
N LYS A 142 -12.05 6.32 4.91
CA LYS A 142 -11.93 7.60 5.61
C LYS A 142 -11.58 7.40 7.09
N SER A 143 -12.28 6.49 7.77
CA SER A 143 -12.03 6.15 9.17
C SER A 143 -10.66 5.48 9.36
N LEU A 144 -10.28 4.58 8.45
CA LEU A 144 -8.98 3.91 8.48
C LEU A 144 -7.82 4.90 8.36
N MET A 145 -7.90 5.85 7.42
CA MET A 145 -6.84 6.83 7.18
C MET A 145 -6.54 7.66 8.44
N ILE A 146 -7.55 8.23 9.08
CA ILE A 146 -7.32 9.04 10.28
C ILE A 146 -6.84 8.18 11.46
N ASN A 147 -7.26 6.93 11.56
CA ASN A 147 -6.84 6.04 12.62
C ASN A 147 -5.38 5.58 12.43
N ILE A 148 -4.92 5.30 11.21
CA ILE A 148 -3.49 5.04 10.95
C ILE A 148 -2.67 6.26 11.34
N PHE A 149 -3.04 7.46 10.83
CA PHE A 149 -2.34 8.70 11.16
C PHE A 149 -2.23 8.91 12.68
N SER A 150 -3.36 8.86 13.37
CA SER A 150 -3.42 9.10 14.83
C SER A 150 -2.61 8.07 15.62
N SER A 151 -2.63 6.81 15.18
CA SER A 151 -1.88 5.73 15.84
C SER A 151 -0.37 5.80 15.61
N CYS A 152 0.07 6.46 14.56
CA CYS A 152 1.49 6.74 14.31
C CYS A 152 2.01 7.91 15.14
N MET A 153 1.13 8.76 15.65
CA MET A 153 1.54 9.91 16.45
C MET A 153 2.26 9.48 17.73
N GLY A 154 3.41 10.07 17.99
CA GLY A 154 4.21 9.77 19.19
C GLY A 154 4.98 8.44 19.15
N LYS A 155 5.04 7.75 18.02
CA LYS A 155 5.90 6.58 17.87
C LYS A 155 7.38 6.99 17.87
N PRO A 156 8.27 6.12 18.36
CA PRO A 156 9.69 6.44 18.54
C PRO A 156 10.47 6.53 17.22
N ILE A 157 9.95 5.96 16.13
CA ILE A 157 10.58 5.97 14.81
C ILE A 157 9.70 6.66 13.76
N GLN A 158 10.33 7.17 12.72
CA GLN A 158 9.63 7.94 11.68
C GLN A 158 8.81 7.07 10.73
N ILE A 159 9.34 5.92 10.33
CA ILE A 159 8.66 4.98 9.42
C ILE A 159 8.02 3.89 10.29
N CYS A 160 6.83 4.16 10.80
CA CYS A 160 6.10 3.26 11.71
C CYS A 160 4.72 2.84 11.18
N ASP A 161 4.35 3.32 10.01
CA ASP A 161 3.02 3.12 9.42
C ASP A 161 2.71 1.63 9.17
N GLN A 162 3.66 0.86 8.64
CA GLN A 162 3.49 -0.56 8.37
C GLN A 162 3.19 -1.36 9.64
N SER A 163 4.02 -1.23 10.68
CA SER A 163 3.82 -1.96 11.94
C SER A 163 2.60 -1.46 12.70
N THR A 164 2.33 -0.14 12.66
CA THR A 164 1.15 0.45 13.31
C THR A 164 -0.13 -0.02 12.64
N PHE A 165 -0.18 -0.02 11.31
CA PHE A 165 -1.32 -0.52 10.55
C PHE A 165 -1.59 -1.99 10.89
N ASN A 166 -0.59 -2.86 10.80
CA ASN A 166 -0.75 -4.28 11.07
C ASN A 166 -1.23 -4.56 12.51
N PHE A 167 -0.66 -3.87 13.50
CA PHE A 167 -1.12 -4.00 14.88
C PHE A 167 -2.58 -3.58 15.01
N MET A 168 -2.98 -2.47 14.40
CA MET A 168 -4.33 -1.94 14.46
C MET A 168 -5.35 -2.87 13.79
N ILE A 169 -5.06 -3.38 12.58
CA ILE A 169 -6.00 -4.26 11.86
C ILE A 169 -6.14 -5.64 12.50
N SER A 170 -5.21 -6.06 13.34
CA SER A 170 -5.31 -7.29 14.13
C SER A 170 -6.34 -7.20 15.26
N GLN A 171 -6.81 -5.99 15.58
CA GLN A 171 -7.72 -5.71 16.69
C GLN A 171 -9.14 -5.38 16.20
N PRO A 172 -10.17 -5.55 17.07
CA PRO A 172 -11.49 -5.03 16.75
C PRO A 172 -11.49 -3.49 16.65
N PRO A 173 -12.31 -2.87 15.80
CA PRO A 173 -13.30 -3.54 14.93
C PRO A 173 -12.72 -4.14 13.65
N TYR A 174 -11.53 -3.72 13.21
CA TYR A 174 -10.95 -4.04 11.90
C TYR A 174 -10.85 -5.54 11.63
N LYS A 175 -10.40 -6.32 12.61
CA LYS A 175 -10.30 -7.78 12.48
C LYS A 175 -11.60 -8.46 12.05
N LYS A 176 -12.75 -7.83 12.36
CA LYS A 176 -14.08 -8.39 12.07
C LYS A 176 -14.71 -7.85 10.79
N THR A 177 -14.33 -6.62 10.38
CA THR A 177 -14.94 -5.90 9.25
C THR A 177 -14.07 -5.90 8.00
N SER A 178 -12.91 -6.55 8.05
CA SER A 178 -11.94 -6.55 6.95
C SER A 178 -11.82 -7.92 6.30
N HIS A 179 -11.52 -7.90 5.00
CA HIS A 179 -11.12 -9.07 4.23
C HIS A 179 -9.60 -9.05 4.03
N TYR A 180 -8.97 -10.15 4.35
CA TYR A 180 -7.52 -10.33 4.30
C TYR A 180 -7.16 -11.20 3.10
N PHE A 181 -6.82 -10.57 1.99
CA PHE A 181 -6.41 -11.26 0.78
C PHE A 181 -5.08 -11.96 0.96
N LYS A 182 -5.07 -13.19 0.52
CA LYS A 182 -3.84 -13.92 0.24
C LYS A 182 -3.29 -13.54 -1.13
N SER A 183 -2.00 -13.81 -1.37
CA SER A 183 -1.39 -13.57 -2.69
C SER A 183 -2.15 -14.31 -3.80
N GLU A 184 -2.52 -15.57 -3.59
CA GLU A 184 -3.24 -16.40 -4.57
C GLU A 184 -4.66 -15.89 -4.92
N ASP A 185 -5.24 -14.98 -4.14
CA ASP A 185 -6.51 -14.34 -4.46
C ASP A 185 -6.41 -13.35 -5.63
N GLY A 186 -5.21 -12.88 -5.95
CA GLY A 186 -4.92 -12.06 -7.13
C GLY A 186 -5.41 -10.62 -7.03
N TRP A 187 -5.63 -10.09 -5.81
CA TRP A 187 -5.98 -8.68 -5.61
C TRP A 187 -4.75 -7.78 -5.79
N ALA A 188 -3.82 -7.83 -4.87
CA ALA A 188 -2.57 -7.08 -4.99
C ALA A 188 -1.36 -7.98 -4.71
N CYS A 189 -0.36 -7.87 -5.57
CA CYS A 189 0.90 -8.55 -5.43
C CYS A 189 1.89 -7.63 -4.72
N GLN A 190 2.52 -8.11 -3.65
CA GLN A 190 3.58 -7.42 -2.93
C GLN A 190 4.92 -8.06 -3.31
N LEU A 191 5.68 -7.42 -4.22
CA LEU A 191 6.87 -8.04 -4.82
C LEU A 191 8.14 -7.95 -3.96
N GLY A 192 8.14 -7.16 -2.90
CA GLY A 192 9.37 -6.85 -2.15
C GLY A 192 10.15 -8.08 -1.67
N THR A 193 9.46 -9.08 -1.15
CA THR A 193 10.08 -10.26 -0.54
C THR A 193 9.89 -11.53 -1.37
N THR A 194 8.77 -11.65 -2.07
CA THR A 194 8.29 -12.93 -2.62
C THR A 194 9.01 -13.41 -3.87
N VAL A 195 9.67 -12.53 -4.62
CA VAL A 195 10.26 -12.88 -5.92
C VAL A 195 11.61 -12.22 -6.23
N ASP A 196 12.29 -11.63 -5.28
CA ASP A 196 13.66 -11.15 -5.51
C ASP A 196 14.57 -12.36 -5.80
N PRO A 197 15.06 -12.56 -7.05
CA PRO A 197 15.86 -13.71 -7.38
C PRO A 197 17.15 -13.84 -6.54
N ALA A 198 17.65 -12.72 -6.04
CA ALA A 198 18.85 -12.69 -5.19
C ALA A 198 18.59 -13.22 -3.77
N LYS A 199 17.33 -13.28 -3.35
CA LYS A 199 16.93 -13.65 -1.99
C LYS A 199 15.92 -14.79 -1.92
N ILE A 200 15.42 -15.25 -3.06
CA ILE A 200 14.31 -16.22 -3.10
C ILE A 200 14.65 -17.53 -2.37
N ASP A 201 15.88 -18.00 -2.44
CA ASP A 201 16.28 -19.23 -1.76
C ASP A 201 16.27 -19.09 -0.23
N GLU A 202 16.51 -17.87 0.28
CA GLU A 202 16.41 -17.56 1.70
C GLU A 202 14.96 -17.48 2.16
N PHE A 203 14.10 -16.83 1.37
CA PHE A 203 12.73 -16.53 1.76
C PHE A 203 11.73 -17.62 1.38
N LYS A 204 11.95 -18.39 0.33
CA LYS A 204 11.04 -19.43 -0.15
C LYS A 204 10.56 -20.41 0.95
N PRO A 205 11.41 -20.88 1.87
CA PRO A 205 10.96 -21.74 2.98
C PRO A 205 10.09 -21.02 4.02
N LYS A 206 10.10 -19.68 4.03
CA LYS A 206 9.41 -18.81 5.00
C LYS A 206 8.12 -18.24 4.41
N LEU A 207 7.92 -18.34 3.10
CA LEU A 207 6.72 -17.83 2.45
C LEU A 207 5.51 -18.71 2.80
N LEU A 208 4.39 -18.06 3.09
CA LEU A 208 3.13 -18.71 3.41
C LEU A 208 2.42 -19.24 2.19
N GLU A 209 2.75 -18.71 1.01
CA GLU A 209 2.17 -19.10 -0.28
C GLU A 209 3.24 -19.16 -1.37
N ALA A 210 2.88 -19.78 -2.50
CA ALA A 210 3.75 -19.83 -3.66
C ALA A 210 4.03 -18.44 -4.24
N SER A 211 5.28 -18.21 -4.65
CA SER A 211 5.69 -16.94 -5.25
C SER A 211 4.90 -16.65 -6.52
N PRO A 212 4.59 -15.37 -6.79
CA PRO A 212 4.00 -14.95 -8.05
C PRO A 212 4.93 -15.24 -9.24
N MET A 213 4.36 -15.23 -10.42
CA MET A 213 5.07 -15.44 -11.68
C MET A 213 4.82 -14.29 -12.64
N MET A 214 5.69 -14.11 -13.62
CA MET A 214 5.50 -13.13 -14.68
C MET A 214 5.53 -13.79 -16.06
N GLU A 215 4.57 -13.43 -16.90
CA GLU A 215 4.49 -13.88 -18.28
C GLU A 215 4.08 -12.73 -19.19
N GLY A 216 4.89 -12.41 -20.19
CA GLY A 216 4.63 -11.35 -21.15
C GLY A 216 4.42 -9.95 -20.51
N GLY A 217 5.13 -9.64 -19.41
CA GLY A 217 5.00 -8.40 -18.66
C GLY A 217 3.72 -8.30 -17.82
N ILE A 218 3.00 -9.42 -17.62
CA ILE A 218 1.86 -9.53 -16.71
C ILE A 218 2.28 -10.34 -15.50
N VAL A 219 2.09 -9.78 -14.31
CA VAL A 219 2.33 -10.49 -13.05
C VAL A 219 1.08 -11.27 -12.67
N LYS A 220 1.28 -12.54 -12.36
CA LYS A 220 0.22 -13.52 -12.09
C LYS A 220 0.48 -14.26 -10.79
N THR A 221 -0.58 -14.79 -10.19
CA THR A 221 -0.46 -15.77 -9.12
C THR A 221 0.24 -17.04 -9.61
N SER A 222 0.67 -17.91 -8.73
CA SER A 222 1.25 -19.20 -9.10
C SER A 222 0.31 -20.06 -9.95
N LYS A 223 -1.00 -19.82 -9.87
CA LYS A 223 -2.04 -20.50 -10.66
C LYS A 223 -2.39 -19.81 -11.99
N GLY A 224 -1.64 -18.75 -12.35
CA GLY A 224 -1.81 -18.06 -13.63
C GLY A 224 -2.88 -16.97 -13.65
N LYS A 225 -3.53 -16.64 -12.53
CA LYS A 225 -4.49 -15.53 -12.44
C LYS A 225 -3.73 -14.19 -12.41
N PRO A 226 -4.03 -13.22 -13.29
CA PRO A 226 -3.42 -11.89 -13.20
C PRO A 226 -3.79 -11.19 -11.89
N PHE A 227 -2.83 -10.49 -11.31
CA PHE A 227 -3.11 -9.57 -10.21
C PHE A 227 -3.80 -8.31 -10.72
N THR A 228 -4.66 -7.72 -9.91
CA THR A 228 -5.27 -6.42 -10.20
C THR A 228 -4.25 -5.29 -10.03
N ILE A 229 -3.49 -5.33 -8.94
CA ILE A 229 -2.45 -4.35 -8.59
C ILE A 229 -1.13 -5.10 -8.41
N VAL A 230 -0.03 -4.48 -8.85
CA VAL A 230 1.33 -4.97 -8.57
C VAL A 230 2.11 -3.84 -7.91
N HIS A 231 2.50 -4.06 -6.68
CA HIS A 231 3.24 -3.12 -5.85
C HIS A 231 4.70 -3.55 -5.71
N GLN A 232 5.61 -2.58 -5.57
CA GLN A 232 7.04 -2.78 -5.41
C GLN A 232 7.70 -3.51 -6.60
N TYR A 233 7.16 -3.34 -7.81
CA TYR A 233 7.68 -4.00 -9.02
C TYR A 233 9.12 -3.62 -9.34
N ASP A 234 9.57 -2.48 -8.89
CA ASP A 234 10.92 -1.97 -9.10
C ASP A 234 11.99 -2.71 -8.27
N ARG A 235 11.55 -3.44 -7.23
CA ARG A 235 12.42 -4.26 -6.36
C ARG A 235 12.76 -5.62 -6.96
N VAL A 236 12.17 -5.98 -8.09
CA VAL A 236 12.49 -7.19 -8.83
C VAL A 236 13.20 -6.82 -10.14
N PRO A 237 14.54 -6.70 -10.16
CA PRO A 237 15.30 -6.22 -11.31
C PRO A 237 15.03 -7.00 -12.60
N ALA A 238 14.84 -8.31 -12.50
CA ALA A 238 14.56 -9.18 -13.64
C ALA A 238 13.21 -8.87 -14.32
N TRP A 239 12.23 -8.31 -13.58
CA TRP A 239 10.90 -8.00 -14.10
C TRP A 239 10.71 -6.54 -14.44
N ARG A 240 11.43 -5.65 -13.74
CA ARG A 240 11.28 -4.20 -13.82
C ARG A 240 11.24 -3.68 -15.25
N HIS A 241 12.22 -4.07 -16.07
CA HIS A 241 12.31 -3.59 -17.45
C HIS A 241 11.10 -3.99 -18.30
N LEU A 242 10.67 -5.24 -18.24
CA LEU A 242 9.52 -5.74 -19.00
C LEU A 242 8.21 -5.09 -18.55
N ILE A 243 8.04 -4.85 -17.25
CA ILE A 243 6.89 -4.15 -16.68
C ILE A 243 6.90 -2.69 -17.16
N GLN A 244 8.03 -2.01 -17.06
CA GLN A 244 8.15 -0.63 -17.53
C GLN A 244 7.85 -0.51 -19.01
N MET A 245 8.44 -1.35 -19.87
CA MET A 245 8.13 -1.35 -21.30
C MET A 245 6.64 -1.50 -21.62
N LYS A 246 5.92 -2.22 -20.81
CA LYS A 246 4.49 -2.47 -21.04
C LYS A 246 3.59 -1.35 -20.54
N TYR A 247 3.90 -0.76 -19.39
CA TYR A 247 3.01 0.18 -18.67
C TYR A 247 3.48 1.63 -18.71
N THR A 248 4.73 1.91 -19.12
CA THR A 248 5.18 3.30 -19.35
C THR A 248 5.00 3.62 -20.83
N LYS A 249 4.18 4.64 -21.10
CA LYS A 249 4.03 5.22 -22.44
C LYS A 249 5.05 6.31 -22.69
#